data_5ce8861c4abf84bb0c8f2ab8b669d406
#
_entry.id   5ce8861c4abf84bb0c8f2ab8b669d406
#
_cell.length_a   1.000
_cell.length_b   1.000
_cell.length_c   1.000
_cell.angle_alpha   90.00
_cell.angle_beta   90.00
_cell.angle_gamma   90.00
#
_symmetry.space_group_name_H-M   'P 1'
#
loop_
_entity.id
_entity.type
_entity.pdbx_description
1 polymer ?
#
loop_
_entity_poly.entity_id
_entity_poly.type
_entity_poly.pdbx_seq_one_letter_code
_entity_poly.pdbx_strand_id
1 'polypeptide(L)'
;MPVLQQSLLDTERLRLDVIAKFWEIPLTSHRRREMALQLAEAMPSPEAVAAARAKLTNDQREALRTVAAGGGTLPQRVFARQWGDIRVMGPGRMDREHPWENPVSPAEALWYSGFLFKTFAEGSDGAYEAVAIPAEILDLLPAPAEDTAALSLDPASPPPIVNSAGAELLEDACTFLSYVHNHQPAYSSEGTWSARHNKQLLPRLLHQTRDRFHFLRHLASRIGWVTDQNARRASLVPDAVTEWLTSQPNEQRRLMYVSWRDDPTWNDLFHVPTLQPEDTGAWRNDPLLAREAILAHLATCTPTSWLEIERFVGEIKRVDPDFQRPTGDYETWYIKDDVTGAYLSGFESWDAVEGRLIRYLLTGPLFWLGLIDLGTEKPGQSPRAFRLSDAGAAILGLRDQPVPTEPPTIRLRSGFQLLVPIGRRYERFQVGRVAEWLDSGERYRYRLTPASLQRAKEQRITIPRVLTFLEDHLQGPVPRHMREALSQWDERGTEASLHQAVLLRTTNEAIMERALASGRVAHLVEERISPTAVVVRRDDWPEMIEALEQLGLLADAQDAAE
;
A
#
# COMPACT_ATOMS: atom_id res chain seq x y z
N MET A 1 36.33 1.32 4.41
CA MET A 1 37.05 0.03 4.34
C MET A 1 38.27 0.08 5.25
N PRO A 2 38.60 -1.01 5.95
CA PRO A 2 39.78 -1.04 6.80
C PRO A 2 41.05 -1.04 5.95
N VAL A 3 42.11 -0.42 6.50
CA VAL A 3 43.46 -0.45 5.96
C VAL A 3 44.14 -1.75 6.40
N LEU A 4 44.82 -2.43 5.50
CA LEU A 4 45.47 -3.72 5.78
C LEU A 4 46.39 -3.66 6.98
N GLN A 5 47.24 -2.63 7.05
CA GLN A 5 48.18 -2.44 8.15
C GLN A 5 47.47 -2.37 9.53
N GLN A 6 46.37 -1.63 9.62
CA GLN A 6 45.62 -1.51 10.88
C GLN A 6 44.98 -2.86 11.25
N SER A 7 44.37 -3.54 10.30
CA SER A 7 43.75 -4.86 10.51
C SER A 7 44.76 -5.90 11.01
N LEU A 8 45.96 -5.88 10.48
CA LEU A 8 47.04 -6.77 10.91
C LEU A 8 47.58 -6.38 12.30
N LEU A 9 47.73 -5.09 12.60
CA LEU A 9 48.17 -4.63 13.91
C LEU A 9 47.17 -5.02 15.04
N ASP A 10 45.88 -5.14 14.71
CA ASP A 10 44.85 -5.56 15.64
C ASP A 10 44.74 -7.10 15.74
N THR A 11 45.46 -7.83 14.88
CA THR A 11 45.45 -9.31 14.80
C THR A 11 46.38 -9.92 15.85
N GLU A 12 45.94 -11.02 16.46
CA GLU A 12 46.75 -11.79 17.42
C GLU A 12 47.95 -12.46 16.74
N ARG A 13 49.06 -12.63 17.51
CA ARG A 13 50.31 -13.17 17.00
C ARG A 13 50.13 -14.50 16.29
N LEU A 14 49.43 -15.48 16.93
CA LEU A 14 49.22 -16.82 16.33
C LEU A 14 48.58 -16.74 14.96
N ARG A 15 47.58 -15.89 14.76
CA ARG A 15 46.94 -15.70 13.47
C ARG A 15 47.87 -15.02 12.46
N LEU A 16 48.73 -14.08 12.89
CA LEU A 16 49.77 -13.51 12.00
C LEU A 16 50.73 -14.57 11.50
N ASP A 17 51.14 -15.54 12.33
CA ASP A 17 51.97 -16.68 11.92
C ASP A 17 51.25 -17.55 10.89
N VAL A 18 49.95 -17.80 11.08
CA VAL A 18 49.10 -18.55 10.13
C VAL A 18 49.00 -17.84 8.79
N ILE A 19 48.73 -16.51 8.80
CA ILE A 19 48.66 -15.68 7.60
C ILE A 19 49.99 -15.70 6.87
N ALA A 20 51.12 -15.50 7.56
CA ALA A 20 52.45 -15.53 6.97
C ALA A 20 52.71 -16.85 6.28
N LYS A 21 52.40 -17.99 6.93
CA LYS A 21 52.53 -19.31 6.38
C LYS A 21 51.65 -19.54 5.15
N PHE A 22 50.40 -19.06 5.18
CA PHE A 22 49.48 -19.18 4.05
C PHE A 22 49.97 -18.39 2.82
N TRP A 23 50.46 -17.15 3.04
CA TRP A 23 50.99 -16.29 1.98
C TRP A 23 52.46 -16.61 1.60
N GLU A 24 53.10 -17.57 2.28
CA GLU A 24 54.52 -17.95 2.06
C GLU A 24 55.48 -16.75 2.25
N ILE A 25 55.15 -15.85 3.19
CA ILE A 25 55.95 -14.68 3.51
C ILE A 25 56.87 -15.04 4.68
N PRO A 26 58.21 -15.00 4.47
CA PRO A 26 59.16 -15.29 5.54
C PRO A 26 59.20 -14.09 6.52
N LEU A 27 58.88 -14.35 7.79
CA LEU A 27 58.97 -13.36 8.84
C LEU A 27 60.37 -13.34 9.44
N THR A 28 60.95 -12.15 9.62
CA THR A 28 62.27 -11.95 10.21
C THR A 28 62.21 -11.66 11.72
N SER A 29 61.00 -11.41 12.24
CA SER A 29 60.77 -11.09 13.66
C SER A 29 59.59 -11.92 14.21
N HIS A 30 59.62 -12.20 15.52
CA HIS A 30 58.56 -12.84 16.26
C HIS A 30 57.73 -11.83 17.10
N ARG A 31 58.04 -10.54 16.99
CA ARG A 31 57.27 -9.47 17.68
C ARG A 31 56.01 -9.13 16.86
N ARG A 32 54.84 -9.22 17.49
CA ARG A 32 53.54 -9.04 16.87
C ARG A 32 53.48 -7.82 15.95
N ARG A 33 53.96 -6.65 16.41
CA ARG A 33 53.94 -5.41 15.63
C ARG A 33 54.85 -5.48 14.40
N GLU A 34 56.03 -6.06 14.52
CA GLU A 34 56.96 -6.19 13.41
C GLU A 34 56.47 -7.17 12.38
N MET A 35 55.84 -8.30 12.81
CA MET A 35 55.19 -9.27 11.94
C MET A 35 54.07 -8.63 11.14
N ALA A 36 53.18 -7.84 11.82
CA ALA A 36 52.07 -7.15 11.15
C ALA A 36 52.59 -6.16 10.10
N LEU A 37 53.66 -5.41 10.39
CA LEU A 37 54.24 -4.47 9.41
C LEU A 37 54.87 -5.19 8.20
N GLN A 38 55.59 -6.28 8.43
CA GLN A 38 56.17 -7.10 7.33
C GLN A 38 55.10 -7.70 6.44
N LEU A 39 54.01 -8.18 7.02
CA LEU A 39 52.85 -8.67 6.25
C LEU A 39 52.16 -7.58 5.48
N ALA A 40 51.95 -6.39 6.11
CA ALA A 40 51.32 -5.26 5.48
C ALA A 40 52.09 -4.71 4.26
N GLU A 41 53.42 -4.89 4.27
CA GLU A 41 54.28 -4.51 3.14
C GLU A 41 54.30 -5.58 2.03
N ALA A 42 54.30 -6.87 2.40
CA ALA A 42 54.48 -7.95 1.45
C ALA A 42 53.19 -8.48 0.80
N MET A 43 52.06 -8.46 1.50
CA MET A 43 50.79 -8.98 0.99
C MET A 43 50.20 -8.18 -0.20
N PRO A 44 50.22 -6.84 -0.23
CA PRO A 44 49.56 -6.06 -1.29
C PRO A 44 50.41 -5.99 -2.58
N SER A 45 50.76 -7.14 -3.13
CA SER A 45 51.37 -7.23 -4.47
C SER A 45 50.51 -8.12 -5.39
N PRO A 46 50.42 -7.79 -6.70
CA PRO A 46 49.61 -8.58 -7.63
C PRO A 46 50.01 -10.09 -7.62
N GLU A 47 51.29 -10.37 -7.53
CA GLU A 47 51.82 -11.72 -7.55
C GLU A 47 51.46 -12.49 -6.27
N ALA A 48 51.59 -11.84 -5.10
CA ALA A 48 51.26 -12.47 -3.82
C ALA A 48 49.76 -12.73 -3.71
N VAL A 49 48.91 -11.75 -4.08
CA VAL A 49 47.45 -11.93 -4.08
C VAL A 49 47.02 -13.03 -5.04
N ALA A 50 47.58 -13.09 -6.25
CA ALA A 50 47.27 -14.15 -7.22
C ALA A 50 47.67 -15.52 -6.72
N ALA A 51 48.87 -15.67 -6.15
CA ALA A 51 49.38 -16.92 -5.56
C ALA A 51 48.54 -17.37 -4.36
N ALA A 52 48.23 -16.47 -3.44
CA ALA A 52 47.39 -16.77 -2.27
C ALA A 52 45.95 -17.15 -2.68
N ARG A 53 45.34 -16.42 -3.65
CA ARG A 53 44.03 -16.76 -4.18
C ARG A 53 43.98 -18.11 -4.90
N ALA A 54 45.04 -18.53 -5.58
CA ALA A 54 45.12 -19.84 -6.24
C ALA A 54 45.02 -21.00 -5.25
N LYS A 55 45.39 -20.81 -3.98
CA LYS A 55 45.30 -21.82 -2.90
C LYS A 55 43.88 -22.00 -2.36
N LEU A 56 42.98 -21.03 -2.61
CA LEU A 56 41.59 -21.06 -2.15
C LEU A 56 40.77 -22.12 -2.90
N THR A 57 39.84 -22.77 -2.22
CA THR A 57 38.84 -23.64 -2.85
C THR A 57 37.85 -22.81 -3.70
N ASN A 58 37.03 -23.49 -4.49
CA ASN A 58 36.00 -22.78 -5.28
C ASN A 58 35.03 -22.01 -4.38
N ASP A 59 34.55 -22.62 -3.29
CA ASP A 59 33.61 -21.98 -2.35
C ASP A 59 34.24 -20.77 -1.64
N GLN A 60 35.52 -20.90 -1.24
CA GLN A 60 36.27 -19.79 -0.64
C GLN A 60 36.47 -18.62 -1.63
N ARG A 61 36.74 -18.93 -2.91
CA ARG A 61 36.84 -17.91 -3.95
C ARG A 61 35.51 -17.23 -4.21
N GLU A 62 34.41 -17.97 -4.15
CA GLU A 62 33.05 -17.43 -4.30
C GLU A 62 32.69 -16.55 -3.12
N ALA A 63 32.96 -17.00 -1.89
CA ALA A 63 32.77 -16.20 -0.69
C ALA A 63 33.56 -14.86 -0.73
N LEU A 64 34.82 -14.93 -1.20
CA LEU A 64 35.64 -13.73 -1.37
C LEU A 64 35.05 -12.78 -2.43
N ARG A 65 34.55 -13.33 -3.55
CA ARG A 65 33.86 -12.54 -4.58
C ARG A 65 32.59 -11.87 -4.06
N THR A 66 31.81 -12.56 -3.24
CA THR A 66 30.60 -11.99 -2.62
C THR A 66 30.92 -10.73 -1.83
N VAL A 67 31.98 -10.75 -1.00
CA VAL A 67 32.39 -9.56 -0.25
C VAL A 67 32.92 -8.47 -1.17
N ALA A 68 33.71 -8.84 -2.21
CA ALA A 68 34.24 -7.88 -3.17
C ALA A 68 33.12 -7.19 -3.98
N ALA A 69 32.09 -7.94 -4.40
CA ALA A 69 30.90 -7.42 -5.09
C ALA A 69 30.09 -6.48 -4.20
N GLY A 70 30.05 -6.71 -2.89
CA GLY A 70 29.45 -5.82 -1.89
C GLY A 70 30.32 -4.59 -1.54
N GLY A 71 31.26 -4.22 -2.39
CA GLY A 71 32.14 -3.07 -2.16
C GLY A 71 33.23 -3.34 -1.10
N GLY A 72 33.57 -4.60 -0.85
CA GLY A 72 34.64 -4.99 0.07
C GLY A 72 34.23 -5.06 1.56
N THR A 73 32.98 -4.80 1.88
CA THR A 73 32.46 -4.87 3.26
C THR A 73 31.03 -5.40 3.24
N LEU A 74 30.75 -6.41 4.08
CA LEU A 74 29.40 -6.96 4.24
C LEU A 74 29.08 -7.13 5.73
N PRO A 75 27.79 -7.01 6.14
CA PRO A 75 27.36 -7.37 7.49
C PRO A 75 27.74 -8.81 7.81
N GLN A 76 28.31 -9.04 9.00
CA GLN A 76 28.79 -10.37 9.39
C GLN A 76 27.66 -11.41 9.36
N ARG A 77 26.45 -11.06 9.78
CA ARG A 77 25.28 -11.96 9.80
C ARG A 77 24.85 -12.36 8.39
N VAL A 78 24.85 -11.41 7.44
CA VAL A 78 24.54 -11.68 6.01
C VAL A 78 25.56 -12.65 5.43
N PHE A 79 26.83 -12.37 5.64
CA PHE A 79 27.92 -13.20 5.15
C PHE A 79 27.95 -14.60 5.76
N ALA A 80 27.77 -14.69 7.10
CA ALA A 80 27.78 -15.96 7.82
C ALA A 80 26.62 -16.90 7.44
N ARG A 81 25.44 -16.35 7.12
CA ARG A 81 24.28 -17.14 6.68
C ARG A 81 24.57 -17.91 5.38
N GLN A 82 25.33 -17.32 4.48
CA GLN A 82 25.65 -17.94 3.19
C GLN A 82 26.93 -18.80 3.24
N TRP A 83 27.95 -18.32 3.96
CA TRP A 83 29.28 -18.85 3.92
C TRP A 83 29.75 -19.49 5.23
N GLY A 84 28.86 -19.57 6.23
CA GLY A 84 29.10 -20.12 7.55
C GLY A 84 29.83 -19.20 8.52
N ASP A 85 29.85 -19.61 9.78
CA ASP A 85 30.39 -18.83 10.87
C ASP A 85 31.90 -18.94 11.01
N ILE A 86 32.51 -17.91 11.62
CA ILE A 86 33.88 -17.89 12.10
C ILE A 86 33.83 -18.22 13.59
N ARG A 87 34.32 -19.39 13.99
CA ARG A 87 34.32 -19.80 15.40
C ARG A 87 35.07 -18.80 16.29
N VAL A 88 34.48 -18.47 17.40
CA VAL A 88 35.14 -17.64 18.43
C VAL A 88 35.97 -18.57 19.30
N MET A 89 37.30 -18.44 19.23
CA MET A 89 38.24 -19.23 20.00
C MET A 89 39.29 -18.35 20.64
N GLY A 90 39.63 -18.63 21.89
CA GLY A 90 40.78 -17.99 22.54
C GLY A 90 42.11 -18.58 22.03
N PRO A 91 43.23 -17.84 22.14
CA PRO A 91 44.54 -18.22 21.60
C PRO A 91 45.01 -19.63 22.00
N GLY A 92 44.82 -20.00 23.26
CA GLY A 92 45.23 -21.32 23.76
C GLY A 92 44.41 -22.49 23.21
N ARG A 93 43.16 -22.26 22.76
CA ARG A 93 42.35 -23.25 22.09
C ARG A 93 42.73 -23.34 20.61
N MET A 94 42.94 -22.20 19.97
CA MET A 94 43.44 -22.14 18.58
C MET A 94 44.76 -22.86 18.41
N ASP A 95 45.69 -22.67 19.35
CA ASP A 95 47.03 -23.33 19.35
C ASP A 95 46.93 -24.85 19.48
N ARG A 96 45.92 -25.37 20.18
CA ARG A 96 45.74 -26.81 20.36
C ARG A 96 44.98 -27.48 19.22
N GLU A 97 43.94 -26.78 18.69
CA GLU A 97 43.00 -27.36 17.72
C GLU A 97 43.40 -27.08 16.27
N HIS A 98 44.31 -26.14 16.01
CA HIS A 98 44.76 -25.73 14.68
C HIS A 98 43.61 -25.53 13.68
N PRO A 99 42.58 -24.68 13.99
CA PRO A 99 41.38 -24.58 13.19
C PRO A 99 41.63 -24.14 11.73
N TRP A 100 42.75 -23.51 11.43
CA TRP A 100 43.15 -23.12 10.08
C TRP A 100 43.50 -24.32 9.19
N GLU A 101 43.83 -25.48 9.76
CA GLU A 101 44.08 -26.72 9.01
C GLU A 101 42.78 -27.40 8.59
N ASN A 102 41.73 -27.26 9.41
CA ASN A 102 40.40 -27.79 9.19
C ASN A 102 39.33 -26.74 9.49
N PRO A 103 39.18 -25.70 8.66
CA PRO A 103 38.17 -24.68 8.86
C PRO A 103 36.77 -25.26 8.67
N VAL A 104 35.82 -24.89 9.52
CA VAL A 104 34.43 -25.40 9.46
C VAL A 104 33.62 -24.74 8.38
N SER A 105 34.09 -23.62 7.82
CA SER A 105 33.36 -22.83 6.83
C SER A 105 34.30 -22.10 5.87
N PRO A 106 33.83 -21.71 4.67
CA PRO A 106 34.56 -20.80 3.80
C PRO A 106 34.89 -19.46 4.47
N ALA A 107 33.99 -18.94 5.30
CA ALA A 107 34.21 -17.69 6.05
C ALA A 107 35.39 -17.80 7.01
N GLU A 108 35.48 -18.92 7.76
CA GLU A 108 36.56 -19.17 8.70
C GLU A 108 37.91 -19.38 7.97
N ALA A 109 37.89 -20.07 6.85
CA ALA A 109 39.10 -20.25 6.03
C ALA A 109 39.63 -18.89 5.51
N LEU A 110 38.80 -18.05 5.00
CA LEU A 110 39.15 -16.71 4.52
C LEU A 110 39.62 -15.79 5.65
N TRP A 111 39.10 -15.98 6.85
CA TRP A 111 39.54 -15.24 8.03
C TRP A 111 40.94 -15.67 8.45
N TYR A 112 41.24 -16.98 8.50
CA TYR A 112 42.57 -17.47 8.84
C TYR A 112 43.62 -17.19 7.75
N SER A 113 43.20 -17.16 6.49
CA SER A 113 44.09 -16.80 5.39
C SER A 113 44.44 -15.32 5.30
N GLY A 114 43.74 -14.45 6.06
CA GLY A 114 43.99 -13.01 6.04
C GLY A 114 43.39 -12.26 4.86
N PHE A 115 42.47 -12.88 4.12
CA PHE A 115 41.67 -12.14 3.12
C PHE A 115 40.53 -11.38 3.74
N LEU A 116 39.96 -11.87 4.87
CA LEU A 116 38.87 -11.24 5.60
C LEU A 116 39.26 -10.80 7.00
N PHE A 117 38.77 -9.66 7.42
CA PHE A 117 38.91 -9.15 8.77
C PHE A 117 37.52 -8.77 9.32
N LYS A 118 37.34 -8.98 10.65
CA LYS A 118 36.15 -8.46 11.35
C LYS A 118 36.35 -6.96 11.63
N THR A 119 35.30 -6.21 11.42
CA THR A 119 35.29 -4.76 11.62
C THR A 119 33.91 -4.32 12.08
N PHE A 120 33.76 -3.02 12.36
CA PHE A 120 32.47 -2.40 12.54
C PHE A 120 32.22 -1.44 11.37
N ALA A 121 30.99 -1.45 10.87
CA ALA A 121 30.52 -0.51 9.87
C ALA A 121 29.34 0.29 10.44
N GLU A 122 29.11 1.50 9.92
CA GLU A 122 27.98 2.33 10.28
C GLU A 122 26.86 2.12 9.26
N GLY A 123 25.63 1.91 9.74
CA GLY A 123 24.41 1.84 8.97
C GLY A 123 23.38 2.85 9.45
N SER A 124 22.20 2.85 8.85
CA SER A 124 21.06 3.71 9.23
C SER A 124 20.66 3.53 10.70
N ASP A 125 20.81 2.32 11.23
CA ASP A 125 20.35 1.91 12.56
C ASP A 125 21.49 1.88 13.60
N GLY A 126 22.68 2.38 13.23
CA GLY A 126 23.86 2.42 14.08
C GLY A 126 25.00 1.52 13.61
N ALA A 127 25.98 1.31 14.49
CA ALA A 127 27.15 0.47 14.18
C ALA A 127 26.78 -1.02 14.24
N TYR A 128 27.24 -1.80 13.26
CA TYR A 128 27.04 -3.24 13.19
C TYR A 128 28.36 -3.96 12.90
N GLU A 129 28.44 -5.25 13.30
CA GLU A 129 29.57 -6.11 12.98
C GLU A 129 29.61 -6.47 11.49
N ALA A 130 30.76 -6.30 10.87
CA ALA A 130 30.99 -6.56 9.46
C ALA A 130 32.25 -7.41 9.23
N VAL A 131 32.27 -8.08 8.09
CA VAL A 131 33.49 -8.64 7.51
C VAL A 131 33.94 -7.76 6.38
N ALA A 132 35.24 -7.55 6.26
CA ALA A 132 35.80 -6.69 5.22
C ALA A 132 37.08 -7.25 4.63
N ILE A 133 37.27 -6.99 3.34
CA ILE A 133 38.54 -7.14 2.63
C ILE A 133 39.28 -5.81 2.77
N PRO A 134 40.55 -5.78 3.18
CA PRO A 134 41.34 -4.55 3.18
C PRO A 134 41.42 -3.94 1.77
N ALA A 135 41.39 -2.60 1.70
CA ALA A 135 41.35 -1.88 0.44
C ALA A 135 42.48 -2.26 -0.50
N GLU A 136 43.70 -2.38 0.03
CA GLU A 136 44.90 -2.73 -0.72
C GLU A 136 44.86 -4.12 -1.35
N ILE A 137 44.09 -5.06 -0.76
CA ILE A 137 43.87 -6.40 -1.32
C ILE A 137 42.71 -6.35 -2.31
N LEU A 138 41.64 -5.62 -1.98
CA LEU A 138 40.45 -5.53 -2.82
C LEU A 138 40.80 -4.99 -4.22
N ASP A 139 41.61 -3.94 -4.28
CA ASP A 139 42.05 -3.32 -5.55
C ASP A 139 42.82 -4.27 -6.47
N LEU A 140 43.39 -5.34 -5.91
CA LEU A 140 44.16 -6.38 -6.62
C LEU A 140 43.35 -7.63 -6.97
N LEU A 141 42.11 -7.71 -6.47
CA LEU A 141 41.20 -8.80 -6.85
C LEU A 141 40.62 -8.56 -8.25
N PRO A 142 40.33 -9.61 -9.02
CA PRO A 142 39.58 -9.47 -10.26
C PRO A 142 38.27 -8.75 -10.00
N ALA A 143 37.93 -7.81 -10.89
CA ALA A 143 36.62 -7.16 -10.82
C ALA A 143 35.51 -8.23 -10.69
N PRO A 144 34.57 -8.08 -9.77
CA PRO A 144 33.42 -8.98 -9.72
C PRO A 144 32.75 -8.93 -11.09
N ALA A 145 32.42 -10.11 -11.65
CA ALA A 145 31.49 -10.13 -12.77
C ALA A 145 30.20 -9.43 -12.31
N GLU A 146 29.58 -8.64 -13.17
CA GLU A 146 28.27 -8.04 -12.92
C GLU A 146 27.16 -9.13 -12.90
N ASP A 147 27.37 -10.19 -12.11
CA ASP A 147 26.31 -11.11 -11.76
C ASP A 147 25.46 -10.43 -10.65
N THR A 148 24.71 -9.41 -11.04
CA THR A 148 23.46 -9.13 -10.38
C THR A 148 22.66 -10.42 -10.48
N ALA A 149 22.49 -11.12 -9.37
CA ALA A 149 21.72 -12.37 -9.32
C ALA A 149 20.30 -12.08 -9.81
N ALA A 150 20.10 -12.18 -11.13
CA ALA A 150 18.82 -11.93 -11.76
C ALA A 150 17.78 -12.94 -11.25
N LEU A 151 16.55 -12.50 -11.09
CA LEU A 151 15.45 -13.40 -10.79
C LEU A 151 15.31 -14.42 -11.95
N SER A 152 15.28 -15.71 -11.62
CA SER A 152 15.02 -16.78 -12.59
C SER A 152 13.53 -17.12 -12.59
N LEU A 153 12.74 -16.33 -13.32
CA LEU A 153 11.30 -16.45 -13.38
C LEU A 153 10.84 -16.95 -14.75
N ASP A 154 10.34 -18.18 -14.80
CA ASP A 154 9.67 -18.67 -15.99
C ASP A 154 8.23 -18.10 -16.05
N PRO A 155 7.75 -17.72 -17.24
CA PRO A 155 6.37 -17.32 -17.42
C PRO A 155 5.39 -18.41 -16.98
N ALA A 156 4.39 -18.03 -16.19
CA ALA A 156 3.28 -18.90 -15.82
C ALA A 156 2.20 -18.91 -16.92
N SER A 157 1.40 -19.98 -16.92
CA SER A 157 0.21 -20.03 -17.77
C SER A 157 -0.78 -18.92 -17.39
N PRO A 158 -1.49 -18.31 -18.37
CA PRO A 158 -2.52 -17.33 -18.07
C PRO A 158 -3.57 -17.91 -17.11
N PRO A 159 -3.91 -17.20 -16.03
CA PRO A 159 -4.92 -17.67 -15.07
C PRO A 159 -6.33 -17.64 -15.70
N PRO A 160 -7.26 -18.52 -15.26
CA PRO A 160 -8.63 -18.54 -15.76
C PRO A 160 -9.40 -17.25 -15.48
N ILE A 161 -9.10 -16.57 -14.39
CA ILE A 161 -9.74 -15.33 -13.97
C ILE A 161 -8.69 -14.26 -13.79
N VAL A 162 -8.87 -13.16 -14.50
CA VAL A 162 -8.01 -11.98 -14.43
C VAL A 162 -8.75 -10.85 -13.72
N ASN A 163 -8.19 -10.40 -12.61
CA ASN A 163 -8.60 -9.18 -11.93
C ASN A 163 -7.68 -8.05 -12.40
N SER A 164 -8.17 -7.24 -13.32
CA SER A 164 -7.42 -6.08 -13.79
C SER A 164 -7.60 -4.93 -12.83
N ALA A 165 -6.51 -4.34 -12.40
CA ALA A 165 -6.54 -3.19 -11.51
C ALA A 165 -7.14 -1.93 -12.16
N GLY A 166 -7.04 -1.81 -13.47
CA GLY A 166 -7.64 -0.73 -14.25
C GLY A 166 -7.40 0.67 -13.68
N ALA A 167 -8.45 1.51 -13.71
CA ALA A 167 -8.45 2.86 -13.15
C ALA A 167 -9.30 2.99 -11.86
N GLU A 168 -9.61 1.88 -11.20
CA GLU A 168 -10.60 1.84 -10.11
C GLU A 168 -10.20 2.70 -8.90
N LEU A 169 -8.90 2.74 -8.53
CA LEU A 169 -8.46 3.61 -7.44
C LEU A 169 -8.60 5.10 -7.80
N LEU A 170 -8.43 5.47 -9.07
CA LEU A 170 -8.65 6.84 -9.55
C LEU A 170 -10.13 7.21 -9.45
N GLU A 171 -11.02 6.26 -9.77
CA GLU A 171 -12.45 6.46 -9.63
C GLU A 171 -12.86 6.55 -8.16
N ASP A 172 -12.32 5.69 -7.31
CA ASP A 172 -12.58 5.74 -5.87
C ASP A 172 -12.04 7.04 -5.23
N ALA A 173 -10.90 7.55 -5.71
CA ALA A 173 -10.38 8.86 -5.31
C ALA A 173 -11.35 9.99 -5.68
N CYS A 174 -11.90 9.99 -6.88
CA CYS A 174 -12.92 10.98 -7.27
C CYS A 174 -14.20 10.85 -6.41
N THR A 175 -14.64 9.62 -6.07
CA THR A 175 -15.77 9.38 -5.17
C THR A 175 -15.48 9.92 -3.77
N PHE A 176 -14.29 9.65 -3.24
CA PHE A 176 -13.81 10.14 -1.95
C PHE A 176 -13.82 11.67 -1.91
N LEU A 177 -13.22 12.32 -2.91
CA LEU A 177 -13.16 13.79 -2.99
C LEU A 177 -14.56 14.41 -3.09
N SER A 178 -15.45 13.83 -3.90
CA SER A 178 -16.84 14.27 -4.00
C SER A 178 -17.58 14.14 -2.66
N TYR A 179 -17.32 13.06 -1.92
CA TYR A 179 -17.90 12.86 -0.59
C TYR A 179 -17.39 13.89 0.42
N VAL A 180 -16.08 14.12 0.48
CA VAL A 180 -15.48 15.15 1.37
C VAL A 180 -16.03 16.53 1.06
N HIS A 181 -16.14 16.88 -0.23
CA HIS A 181 -16.72 18.16 -0.65
C HIS A 181 -18.14 18.38 -0.12
N ASN A 182 -18.99 17.37 -0.26
CA ASN A 182 -20.41 17.49 0.07
C ASN A 182 -20.74 17.33 1.56
N HIS A 183 -19.91 16.60 2.33
CA HIS A 183 -20.24 16.20 3.71
C HIS A 183 -19.30 16.78 4.77
N GLN A 184 -18.09 17.19 4.38
CA GLN A 184 -17.06 17.74 5.29
C GLN A 184 -16.96 16.96 6.62
N PRO A 185 -16.57 15.66 6.58
CA PRO A 185 -16.58 14.82 7.76
C PRO A 185 -15.71 15.42 8.88
N ALA A 186 -16.24 15.40 10.11
CA ALA A 186 -15.47 15.82 11.27
C ALA A 186 -14.41 14.76 11.65
N TYR A 187 -13.25 15.23 12.04
CA TYR A 187 -12.21 14.37 12.65
C TYR A 187 -12.53 14.12 14.13
N SER A 188 -12.27 12.91 14.59
CA SER A 188 -12.22 12.56 16.01
C SER A 188 -10.92 13.09 16.65
N SER A 189 -10.80 12.96 17.97
CA SER A 189 -9.56 13.23 18.70
C SER A 189 -8.37 12.36 18.24
N GLU A 190 -8.65 11.22 17.65
CA GLU A 190 -7.67 10.27 17.11
C GLU A 190 -7.36 10.52 15.61
N GLY A 191 -7.85 11.62 15.04
CA GLY A 191 -7.65 11.94 13.62
C GLY A 191 -8.40 11.02 12.64
N THR A 192 -9.40 10.27 13.12
CA THR A 192 -10.24 9.39 12.30
C THR A 192 -11.61 10.02 12.04
N TRP A 193 -12.31 9.55 11.01
CA TRP A 193 -13.71 9.93 10.78
C TRP A 193 -14.66 9.05 11.60
N SER A 194 -15.83 9.60 11.91
CA SER A 194 -16.86 8.82 12.61
C SER A 194 -17.28 7.59 11.80
N ALA A 195 -17.67 6.52 12.49
CA ALA A 195 -18.17 5.28 11.87
C ALA A 195 -19.33 5.53 10.89
N ARG A 196 -20.15 6.56 11.13
CA ARG A 196 -21.24 6.98 10.24
C ARG A 196 -20.73 7.36 8.86
N HIS A 197 -19.68 8.19 8.76
CA HIS A 197 -19.13 8.62 7.47
C HIS A 197 -18.48 7.45 6.73
N ASN A 198 -17.76 6.58 7.44
CA ASN A 198 -17.18 5.37 6.85
C ASN A 198 -18.28 4.44 6.30
N LYS A 199 -19.37 4.23 7.06
CA LYS A 199 -20.52 3.42 6.62
C LYS A 199 -21.24 4.01 5.40
N GLN A 200 -21.27 5.34 5.25
CA GLN A 200 -21.90 6.01 4.11
C GLN A 200 -21.02 6.04 2.86
N LEU A 201 -19.69 6.15 3.01
CA LEU A 201 -18.78 6.27 1.87
C LEU A 201 -18.38 4.91 1.30
N LEU A 202 -18.07 3.93 2.15
CA LEU A 202 -17.54 2.64 1.72
C LEU A 202 -18.41 1.94 0.65
N PRO A 203 -19.76 1.91 0.74
CA PRO A 203 -20.61 1.30 -0.30
C PRO A 203 -20.62 2.05 -1.63
N ARG A 204 -20.10 3.28 -1.68
CA ARG A 204 -20.01 4.09 -2.91
C ARG A 204 -18.74 3.84 -3.70
N LEU A 205 -17.75 3.19 -3.08
CA LEU A 205 -16.50 2.82 -3.71
C LEU A 205 -16.70 1.60 -4.61
N LEU A 206 -15.90 1.49 -5.67
CA LEU A 206 -15.88 0.31 -6.53
C LEU A 206 -15.33 -0.90 -5.78
N HIS A 207 -14.30 -0.69 -4.95
CA HIS A 207 -13.79 -1.70 -4.03
C HIS A 207 -14.04 -1.31 -2.58
N GLN A 208 -14.90 -2.09 -1.93
CA GLN A 208 -15.42 -1.80 -0.60
C GLN A 208 -14.58 -2.42 0.53
N THR A 209 -13.26 -2.58 0.35
CA THR A 209 -12.36 -3.09 1.39
C THR A 209 -11.85 -1.96 2.27
N ARG A 210 -11.77 -2.22 3.59
CA ARG A 210 -11.33 -1.22 4.57
C ARG A 210 -9.88 -0.81 4.34
N ASP A 211 -9.00 -1.75 4.03
CA ASP A 211 -7.57 -1.50 3.88
C ASP A 211 -7.29 -0.57 2.70
N ARG A 212 -7.94 -0.84 1.55
CA ARG A 212 -7.85 0.04 0.38
C ARG A 212 -8.44 1.42 0.65
N PHE A 213 -9.50 1.52 1.43
CA PHE A 213 -10.07 2.80 1.84
C PHE A 213 -9.13 3.57 2.77
N HIS A 214 -8.47 2.89 3.73
CA HIS A 214 -7.46 3.50 4.60
C HIS A 214 -6.27 4.00 3.77
N PHE A 215 -5.80 3.20 2.83
CA PHE A 215 -4.75 3.59 1.90
C PHE A 215 -5.12 4.83 1.08
N LEU A 216 -6.31 4.85 0.48
CA LEU A 216 -6.82 6.00 -0.28
C LEU A 216 -6.90 7.26 0.58
N ARG A 217 -7.42 7.16 1.80
CA ARG A 217 -7.51 8.28 2.74
C ARG A 217 -6.13 8.81 3.12
N HIS A 218 -5.18 7.92 3.36
CA HIS A 218 -3.80 8.29 3.63
C HIS A 218 -3.17 9.03 2.45
N LEU A 219 -3.31 8.50 1.23
CA LEU A 219 -2.84 9.16 0.02
C LEU A 219 -3.47 10.54 -0.18
N ALA A 220 -4.77 10.68 0.04
CA ALA A 220 -5.46 11.96 -0.09
C ALA A 220 -4.89 13.04 0.84
N SER A 221 -4.52 12.65 2.07
CA SER A 221 -3.84 13.53 3.02
C SER A 221 -2.40 13.82 2.59
N ARG A 222 -1.66 12.80 2.17
CA ARG A 222 -0.25 12.92 1.76
C ARG A 222 -0.06 13.80 0.53
N ILE A 223 -0.95 13.69 -0.46
CA ILE A 223 -0.95 14.51 -1.67
C ILE A 223 -1.40 15.96 -1.37
N GLY A 224 -2.06 16.17 -0.24
CA GLY A 224 -2.60 17.47 0.13
C GLY A 224 -3.96 17.80 -0.52
N TRP A 225 -4.75 16.78 -0.89
CA TRP A 225 -6.10 17.00 -1.41
C TRP A 225 -7.09 17.41 -0.32
N VAL A 226 -6.84 17.00 0.91
CA VAL A 226 -7.66 17.30 2.08
C VAL A 226 -6.86 18.07 3.12
N THR A 227 -7.55 18.90 3.87
CA THR A 227 -6.94 19.63 4.98
C THR A 227 -6.43 18.69 6.06
N ASP A 228 -5.37 19.12 6.75
CA ASP A 228 -4.73 18.39 7.84
C ASP A 228 -5.74 17.96 8.92
N GLN A 229 -5.45 16.86 9.59
CA GLN A 229 -6.19 16.32 10.75
C GLN A 229 -6.31 17.30 11.93
N ASN A 230 -5.44 18.30 12.02
CA ASN A 230 -5.54 19.40 12.97
C ASN A 230 -6.74 20.32 12.69
N ALA A 231 -7.32 20.27 11.49
CA ALA A 231 -8.59 20.93 11.20
C ALA A 231 -9.74 20.17 11.88
N ARG A 232 -10.78 20.90 12.33
CA ARG A 232 -11.96 20.24 12.94
C ARG A 232 -12.74 19.36 11.97
N ARG A 233 -12.66 19.65 10.67
CA ARG A 233 -13.35 18.93 9.59
C ARG A 233 -12.45 18.77 8.39
N ALA A 234 -12.59 17.63 7.71
CA ALA A 234 -11.96 17.42 6.42
C ALA A 234 -12.62 18.34 5.38
N SER A 235 -11.82 19.14 4.72
CA SER A 235 -12.23 19.96 3.58
C SER A 235 -11.23 19.82 2.46
N LEU A 236 -11.66 20.03 1.23
CA LEU A 236 -10.78 19.92 0.08
C LEU A 236 -9.87 21.16 -0.02
N VAL A 237 -8.67 20.93 -0.57
CA VAL A 237 -7.78 21.97 -1.08
C VAL A 237 -8.09 22.15 -2.57
N PRO A 238 -8.81 23.23 -2.97
CA PRO A 238 -9.44 23.31 -4.29
C PRO A 238 -8.46 23.22 -5.46
N ASP A 239 -7.31 23.88 -5.35
CA ASP A 239 -6.33 23.94 -6.44
C ASP A 239 -5.70 22.57 -6.69
N ALA A 240 -5.24 21.87 -5.64
CA ALA A 240 -4.66 20.53 -5.73
C ALA A 240 -5.65 19.50 -6.30
N VAL A 241 -6.92 19.59 -5.88
CA VAL A 241 -7.97 18.70 -6.38
C VAL A 241 -8.31 18.99 -7.83
N THR A 242 -8.41 20.27 -8.22
CA THR A 242 -8.70 20.67 -9.60
C THR A 242 -7.58 20.26 -10.53
N GLU A 243 -6.33 20.52 -10.16
CA GLU A 243 -5.15 20.12 -10.93
C GLU A 243 -5.17 18.60 -11.20
N TRP A 244 -5.39 17.80 -10.17
CA TRP A 244 -5.45 16.35 -10.33
C TRP A 244 -6.64 15.90 -11.19
N LEU A 245 -7.84 16.43 -10.97
CA LEU A 245 -9.03 16.04 -11.73
C LEU A 245 -8.95 16.39 -13.23
N THR A 246 -8.20 17.43 -13.57
CA THR A 246 -8.02 17.90 -14.96
C THR A 246 -6.80 17.29 -15.66
N SER A 247 -5.90 16.66 -14.90
CA SER A 247 -4.72 15.98 -15.48
C SER A 247 -5.10 14.69 -16.20
N GLN A 248 -4.19 14.19 -17.06
CA GLN A 248 -4.38 12.94 -17.79
C GLN A 248 -4.39 11.72 -16.84
N PRO A 249 -5.12 10.63 -17.16
CA PRO A 249 -5.21 9.45 -16.31
C PRO A 249 -3.86 8.86 -15.88
N ASN A 250 -2.87 8.88 -16.76
CA ASN A 250 -1.52 8.41 -16.47
C ASN A 250 -0.81 9.29 -15.44
N GLU A 251 -0.99 10.61 -15.53
CA GLU A 251 -0.45 11.58 -14.56
C GLU A 251 -1.15 11.46 -13.22
N GLN A 252 -2.47 11.28 -13.22
CA GLN A 252 -3.25 11.01 -12.01
C GLN A 252 -2.71 9.79 -11.25
N ARG A 253 -2.49 8.68 -11.97
CA ARG A 253 -1.91 7.45 -11.42
C ARG A 253 -0.49 7.66 -10.91
N ARG A 254 0.35 8.31 -11.72
CA ARG A 254 1.75 8.59 -11.38
C ARG A 254 1.86 9.41 -10.09
N LEU A 255 1.02 10.43 -9.91
CA LEU A 255 1.01 11.21 -8.67
C LEU A 255 0.72 10.33 -7.46
N MET A 256 -0.31 9.47 -7.53
CA MET A 256 -0.66 8.57 -6.42
C MET A 256 0.45 7.54 -6.15
N TYR A 257 1.05 6.99 -7.22
CA TYR A 257 2.17 6.06 -7.10
C TYR A 257 3.40 6.70 -6.43
N VAL A 258 3.84 7.86 -6.91
CA VAL A 258 5.01 8.56 -6.34
C VAL A 258 4.74 8.95 -4.89
N SER A 259 3.52 9.40 -4.58
CA SER A 259 3.14 9.76 -3.22
C SER A 259 3.15 8.59 -2.25
N TRP A 260 2.89 7.35 -2.71
CA TRP A 260 3.05 6.15 -1.90
C TRP A 260 4.52 5.68 -1.88
N ARG A 261 5.16 5.61 -3.06
CA ARG A 261 6.54 5.10 -3.17
C ARG A 261 7.50 5.83 -2.22
N ASP A 262 7.39 7.16 -2.17
CA ASP A 262 8.32 8.03 -1.46
C ASP A 262 7.82 8.45 -0.06
N ASP A 263 6.78 7.77 0.46
CA ASP A 263 6.19 8.10 1.76
C ASP A 263 6.72 7.21 2.88
N PRO A 264 7.59 7.74 3.77
CA PRO A 264 8.09 6.98 4.91
C PRO A 264 7.04 6.80 6.02
N THR A 265 5.91 7.52 5.97
CA THR A 265 4.89 7.50 7.03
C THR A 265 3.86 6.39 6.86
N TRP A 266 3.70 5.84 5.65
CA TRP A 266 2.93 4.63 5.40
C TRP A 266 3.86 3.42 5.51
N ASN A 267 3.77 2.70 6.60
CA ASN A 267 4.58 1.50 6.80
C ASN A 267 3.80 0.25 6.38
N ASP A 268 4.12 -0.30 5.21
CA ASP A 268 3.41 -1.44 4.63
C ASP A 268 3.43 -2.69 5.53
N LEU A 269 4.49 -2.89 6.31
CA LEU A 269 4.62 -4.03 7.25
C LEU A 269 3.51 -4.02 8.31
N PHE A 270 3.09 -2.84 8.77
CA PHE A 270 2.02 -2.66 9.76
C PHE A 270 0.62 -2.87 9.18
N HIS A 271 0.51 -3.02 7.86
CA HIS A 271 -0.74 -3.26 7.15
C HIS A 271 -0.88 -4.70 6.63
N VAL A 272 0.11 -5.56 6.87
CA VAL A 272 0.01 -7.00 6.55
C VAL A 272 -1.02 -7.65 7.47
N PRO A 273 -2.14 -8.20 6.95
CA PRO A 273 -3.31 -8.58 7.77
C PRO A 273 -3.05 -9.62 8.86
N THR A 274 -1.98 -10.39 8.74
CA THR A 274 -1.65 -11.49 9.65
C THR A 274 -0.45 -11.21 10.54
N LEU A 275 0.04 -9.97 10.54
CA LEU A 275 1.17 -9.55 11.36
C LEU A 275 0.74 -8.46 12.34
N GLN A 276 1.29 -8.52 13.54
CA GLN A 276 1.18 -7.47 14.55
C GLN A 276 2.59 -6.98 14.93
N PRO A 277 3.16 -6.04 14.16
CA PRO A 277 4.39 -5.38 14.57
C PRO A 277 4.15 -4.52 15.81
N GLU A 278 4.97 -4.69 16.84
CA GLU A 278 4.90 -3.92 18.07
C GLU A 278 5.94 -2.79 18.04
N ASP A 279 5.50 -1.54 18.00
CA ASP A 279 6.40 -0.39 18.11
C ASP A 279 6.85 -0.23 19.56
N THR A 280 7.98 -0.81 19.89
CA THR A 280 8.60 -0.72 21.22
C THR A 280 9.56 0.46 21.33
N GLY A 281 9.80 1.21 20.26
CA GLY A 281 10.85 2.21 20.15
C GLY A 281 12.29 1.64 20.10
N ALA A 282 12.43 0.31 20.26
CA ALA A 282 13.73 -0.36 20.24
C ALA A 282 14.19 -0.78 18.82
N TRP A 283 13.28 -0.80 17.87
CA TRP A 283 13.55 -1.13 16.48
C TRP A 283 12.69 -0.29 15.55
N ARG A 284 13.15 -0.12 14.34
CA ARG A 284 12.41 0.53 13.25
C ARG A 284 12.72 -0.19 11.96
N ASN A 285 11.73 -0.33 11.07
CA ASN A 285 12.00 -0.64 9.69
C ASN A 285 11.80 0.61 8.83
N ASP A 286 12.55 0.71 7.75
CA ASP A 286 12.32 1.72 6.73
C ASP A 286 11.43 1.11 5.64
N PRO A 287 10.16 1.54 5.49
CA PRO A 287 9.27 1.00 4.47
C PRO A 287 9.75 1.30 3.05
N LEU A 288 10.61 2.30 2.86
CA LEU A 288 11.14 2.66 1.55
C LEU A 288 12.07 1.58 1.00
N LEU A 289 12.86 0.92 1.85
CA LEU A 289 13.76 -0.17 1.43
C LEU A 289 12.97 -1.33 0.79
N ALA A 290 11.90 -1.77 1.44
CA ALA A 290 11.06 -2.84 0.91
C ALA A 290 10.42 -2.45 -0.43
N ARG A 291 9.93 -1.21 -0.57
CA ARG A 291 9.33 -0.73 -1.81
C ARG A 291 10.36 -0.62 -2.92
N GLU A 292 11.52 -0.03 -2.65
CA GLU A 292 12.61 0.13 -3.62
C GLU A 292 13.05 -1.22 -4.16
N ALA A 293 13.33 -2.18 -3.27
CA ALA A 293 13.75 -3.52 -3.66
C ALA A 293 12.69 -4.24 -4.51
N ILE A 294 11.43 -4.27 -4.06
CA ILE A 294 10.36 -4.96 -4.78
C ILE A 294 10.09 -4.30 -6.13
N LEU A 295 10.12 -2.97 -6.22
CA LEU A 295 9.98 -2.25 -7.49
C LEU A 295 11.15 -2.49 -8.43
N ALA A 296 12.39 -2.56 -7.91
CA ALA A 296 13.57 -2.92 -8.69
C ALA A 296 13.46 -4.34 -9.25
N HIS A 297 13.05 -5.31 -8.44
CA HIS A 297 12.80 -6.67 -8.90
C HIS A 297 11.66 -6.75 -9.94
N LEU A 298 10.58 -6.01 -9.76
CA LEU A 298 9.50 -5.94 -10.76
C LEU A 298 9.98 -5.32 -12.08
N ALA A 299 10.90 -4.37 -12.04
CA ALA A 299 11.48 -3.76 -13.24
C ALA A 299 12.35 -4.72 -14.06
N THR A 300 12.79 -5.84 -13.50
CA THR A 300 13.48 -6.93 -14.25
C THR A 300 12.52 -7.91 -14.90
N CYS A 301 11.24 -7.89 -14.53
CA CYS A 301 10.25 -8.82 -15.06
C CYS A 301 9.84 -8.45 -16.49
N THR A 302 9.59 -9.47 -17.32
CA THR A 302 9.06 -9.26 -18.68
C THR A 302 7.64 -8.67 -18.61
N PRO A 303 7.40 -7.48 -19.17
CA PRO A 303 6.08 -6.86 -19.16
C PRO A 303 5.02 -7.80 -19.75
N THR A 304 3.83 -7.81 -19.16
CA THR A 304 2.66 -8.60 -19.56
C THR A 304 2.76 -10.12 -19.40
N SER A 305 3.92 -10.68 -19.05
CA SER A 305 4.06 -12.09 -18.71
C SER A 305 3.47 -12.39 -17.35
N TRP A 306 2.69 -13.47 -17.25
CA TRP A 306 2.19 -13.95 -15.97
C TRP A 306 3.31 -14.62 -15.17
N LEU A 307 3.37 -14.34 -13.89
CA LEU A 307 4.34 -14.87 -12.93
C LEU A 307 3.61 -15.40 -11.71
N GLU A 308 4.07 -16.55 -11.18
CA GLU A 308 3.52 -17.08 -9.93
C GLU A 308 4.03 -16.27 -8.73
N ILE A 309 3.11 -15.86 -7.84
CA ILE A 309 3.46 -15.07 -6.64
C ILE A 309 4.46 -15.82 -5.76
N GLU A 310 4.21 -17.10 -5.49
CA GLU A 310 5.08 -17.90 -4.61
C GLU A 310 6.48 -18.09 -5.19
N ARG A 311 6.58 -18.21 -6.51
CA ARG A 311 7.87 -18.31 -7.19
C ARG A 311 8.63 -16.99 -7.13
N PHE A 312 7.94 -15.86 -7.32
CA PHE A 312 8.54 -14.53 -7.17
C PHE A 312 9.06 -14.30 -5.73
N VAL A 313 8.27 -14.67 -4.71
CA VAL A 313 8.67 -14.61 -3.30
C VAL A 313 9.90 -15.48 -3.03
N GLY A 314 9.90 -16.73 -3.55
CA GLY A 314 11.02 -17.66 -3.38
C GLY A 314 12.30 -17.19 -4.06
N GLU A 315 12.20 -16.59 -5.24
CA GLU A 315 13.35 -16.01 -5.95
C GLU A 315 13.94 -14.80 -5.21
N ILE A 316 13.10 -13.89 -4.66
CA ILE A 316 13.59 -12.79 -3.82
C ILE A 316 14.29 -13.35 -2.57
N LYS A 317 13.70 -14.35 -1.92
CA LYS A 317 14.36 -15.02 -0.77
C LYS A 317 15.75 -15.57 -1.13
N ARG A 318 15.92 -16.06 -2.36
CA ARG A 318 17.18 -16.60 -2.85
C ARG A 318 18.22 -15.52 -3.17
N VAL A 319 17.80 -14.42 -3.85
CA VAL A 319 18.74 -13.43 -4.39
C VAL A 319 18.92 -12.21 -3.50
N ASP A 320 17.87 -11.81 -2.78
CA ASP A 320 17.83 -10.58 -1.98
C ASP A 320 17.03 -10.79 -0.68
N PRO A 321 17.40 -11.77 0.16
CA PRO A 321 16.64 -12.05 1.38
C PRO A 321 16.62 -10.89 2.37
N ASP A 322 17.63 -10.03 2.35
CA ASP A 322 17.84 -8.94 3.31
C ASP A 322 17.29 -7.58 2.83
N PHE A 323 16.44 -7.56 1.79
CA PHE A 323 15.96 -6.35 1.11
C PHE A 323 15.39 -5.26 2.05
N GLN A 324 14.82 -5.62 3.21
CA GLN A 324 14.35 -4.68 4.22
C GLN A 324 15.16 -4.71 5.52
N ARG A 325 16.16 -5.60 5.62
CA ARG A 325 17.04 -5.80 6.78
C ARG A 325 18.51 -5.77 6.35
N PRO A 326 19.03 -4.62 5.93
CA PRO A 326 20.36 -4.55 5.29
C PRO A 326 21.50 -5.05 6.18
N THR A 327 21.30 -5.10 7.50
CA THR A 327 22.27 -5.66 8.45
C THR A 327 22.11 -7.18 8.67
N GLY A 328 21.09 -7.81 8.09
CA GLY A 328 20.76 -9.22 8.28
C GLY A 328 20.26 -9.56 9.67
N ASP A 329 19.72 -8.58 10.40
CA ASP A 329 19.20 -8.78 11.75
C ASP A 329 17.73 -9.24 11.71
N TYR A 330 17.51 -10.49 12.05
CA TYR A 330 16.18 -11.12 12.13
C TYR A 330 15.73 -11.35 13.58
N GLU A 331 16.48 -10.89 14.58
CA GLU A 331 16.21 -11.17 15.99
C GLU A 331 15.60 -9.99 16.75
N THR A 332 15.84 -8.76 16.30
CA THR A 332 15.50 -7.57 17.08
C THR A 332 14.12 -6.99 16.81
N TRP A 333 13.42 -7.43 15.76
CA TRP A 333 12.08 -6.93 15.46
C TRP A 333 11.01 -7.69 16.24
N TYR A 334 10.15 -6.94 16.91
CA TYR A 334 9.05 -7.50 17.70
C TYR A 334 7.79 -7.60 16.83
N ILE A 335 7.64 -8.73 16.15
CA ILE A 335 6.50 -9.01 15.26
C ILE A 335 5.81 -10.26 15.76
N LYS A 336 4.49 -10.19 16.00
CA LYS A 336 3.65 -11.33 16.33
C LYS A 336 2.88 -11.81 15.12
N ASP A 337 2.69 -13.10 15.03
CA ASP A 337 1.68 -13.71 14.17
C ASP A 337 0.30 -13.51 14.80
N ASP A 338 -0.63 -12.88 14.08
CA ASP A 338 -1.97 -12.52 14.60
C ASP A 338 -2.83 -13.75 14.91
N VAL A 339 -2.57 -14.88 14.28
CA VAL A 339 -3.32 -16.12 14.45
C VAL A 339 -2.82 -16.92 15.66
N THR A 340 -1.51 -17.08 15.78
CA THR A 340 -0.89 -17.92 16.81
C THR A 340 -0.49 -17.15 18.07
N GLY A 341 -0.34 -15.83 17.97
CA GLY A 341 0.20 -14.96 19.02
C GLY A 341 1.70 -15.15 19.29
N ALA A 342 2.38 -15.98 18.51
CA ALA A 342 3.81 -16.24 18.65
C ALA A 342 4.66 -15.13 18.04
N TYR A 343 5.80 -14.81 18.67
CA TYR A 343 6.79 -13.93 18.06
C TYR A 343 7.48 -14.62 16.89
N LEU A 344 7.67 -13.87 15.81
CA LEU A 344 8.36 -14.26 14.60
C LEU A 344 9.76 -13.67 14.63
N SER A 345 10.75 -14.48 15.00
CA SER A 345 12.17 -14.11 15.03
C SER A 345 13.00 -15.15 14.30
N GLY A 346 14.24 -14.82 13.96
CA GLY A 346 15.12 -15.70 13.20
C GLY A 346 14.82 -15.72 11.70
N PHE A 347 15.81 -16.12 10.92
CA PHE A 347 15.67 -16.25 9.47
C PHE A 347 14.65 -17.32 9.04
N GLU A 348 14.37 -18.30 9.88
CA GLU A 348 13.31 -19.29 9.70
C GLU A 348 11.91 -18.66 9.60
N SER A 349 11.71 -17.48 10.18
CA SER A 349 10.45 -16.72 10.09
C SER A 349 10.34 -15.85 8.83
N TRP A 350 11.32 -15.90 7.92
CA TRP A 350 11.37 -15.06 6.72
C TRP A 350 10.09 -15.14 5.87
N ASP A 351 9.60 -16.34 5.59
CA ASP A 351 8.38 -16.52 4.79
C ASP A 351 7.14 -15.96 5.49
N ALA A 352 7.16 -15.97 6.82
CA ALA A 352 6.07 -15.45 7.64
C ALA A 352 6.08 -13.92 7.77
N VAL A 353 7.23 -13.27 7.61
CA VAL A 353 7.36 -11.80 7.70
C VAL A 353 7.59 -11.21 6.32
N GLU A 354 8.77 -11.38 5.74
CA GLU A 354 9.17 -10.83 4.45
C GLU A 354 8.31 -11.37 3.30
N GLY A 355 8.09 -12.70 3.29
CA GLY A 355 7.24 -13.35 2.30
C GLY A 355 5.79 -12.84 2.34
N ARG A 356 5.22 -12.63 3.53
CA ARG A 356 3.87 -12.03 3.67
C ARG A 356 3.86 -10.55 3.26
N LEU A 357 4.91 -9.79 3.56
CA LEU A 357 5.02 -8.40 3.12
C LEU A 357 5.06 -8.29 1.59
N ILE A 358 5.84 -9.13 0.90
CA ILE A 358 5.88 -9.14 -0.58
C ILE A 358 4.48 -9.46 -1.14
N ARG A 359 3.80 -10.47 -0.61
CA ARG A 359 2.42 -10.81 -1.03
C ARG A 359 1.46 -9.67 -0.80
N TYR A 360 1.57 -8.97 0.35
CA TYR A 360 0.76 -7.80 0.64
C TYR A 360 1.03 -6.66 -0.34
N LEU A 361 2.29 -6.35 -0.64
CA LEU A 361 2.66 -5.32 -1.61
C LEU A 361 2.06 -5.63 -2.99
N LEU A 362 2.14 -6.89 -3.44
CA LEU A 362 1.57 -7.33 -4.72
C LEU A 362 0.02 -7.26 -4.71
N THR A 363 -0.65 -7.84 -3.71
CA THR A 363 -2.11 -7.93 -3.70
C THR A 363 -2.81 -6.69 -3.16
N GLY A 364 -2.09 -5.79 -2.56
CA GLY A 364 -2.49 -4.52 -1.98
C GLY A 364 -2.02 -3.32 -2.81
N PRO A 365 -1.07 -2.53 -2.32
CA PRO A 365 -0.69 -1.24 -2.91
C PRO A 365 -0.38 -1.28 -4.41
N LEU A 366 0.40 -2.25 -4.89
CA LEU A 366 0.76 -2.35 -6.32
C LEU A 366 -0.45 -2.66 -7.20
N PHE A 367 -1.32 -3.55 -6.74
CA PHE A 367 -2.58 -3.84 -7.42
C PHE A 367 -3.53 -2.64 -7.35
N TRP A 368 -3.73 -2.04 -6.18
CA TRP A 368 -4.65 -0.90 -6.03
C TRP A 368 -4.24 0.28 -6.90
N LEU A 369 -2.95 0.58 -6.96
CA LEU A 369 -2.39 1.64 -7.81
C LEU A 369 -2.45 1.31 -9.31
N GLY A 370 -2.80 0.08 -9.67
CA GLY A 370 -2.94 -0.36 -11.04
C GLY A 370 -1.62 -0.66 -11.74
N LEU A 371 -0.57 -1.00 -10.99
CA LEU A 371 0.72 -1.37 -11.56
C LEU A 371 0.76 -2.83 -12.02
N ILE A 372 -0.05 -3.69 -11.40
CA ILE A 372 -0.13 -5.11 -11.73
C ILE A 372 -1.59 -5.56 -11.85
N ASP A 373 -1.81 -6.59 -12.65
CA ASP A 373 -3.03 -7.39 -12.68
C ASP A 373 -2.83 -8.65 -11.85
N LEU A 374 -3.90 -9.15 -11.25
CA LEU A 374 -3.90 -10.37 -10.43
C LEU A 374 -4.67 -11.50 -11.11
N GLY A 375 -4.16 -12.72 -10.97
CA GLY A 375 -4.75 -13.92 -11.50
C GLY A 375 -5.21 -14.91 -10.44
N THR A 376 -6.45 -15.42 -10.57
CA THR A 376 -7.03 -16.41 -9.66
C THR A 376 -7.52 -17.64 -10.42
N GLU A 377 -7.53 -18.79 -9.76
CA GLU A 377 -8.04 -20.05 -10.32
C GLU A 377 -9.57 -20.11 -10.27
N LYS A 378 -10.18 -19.62 -9.20
CA LYS A 378 -11.63 -19.62 -8.98
C LYS A 378 -12.08 -18.31 -8.34
N PRO A 379 -13.35 -17.91 -8.55
CA PRO A 379 -13.89 -16.75 -7.86
C PRO A 379 -13.72 -16.85 -6.33
N GLY A 380 -13.31 -15.74 -5.68
CA GLY A 380 -13.17 -15.67 -4.23
C GLY A 380 -11.92 -16.35 -3.64
N GLN A 381 -11.06 -16.94 -4.46
CA GLN A 381 -9.76 -17.43 -4.01
C GLN A 381 -8.70 -16.32 -3.99
N SER A 382 -7.67 -16.53 -3.16
CA SER A 382 -6.50 -15.66 -3.17
C SER A 382 -5.78 -15.72 -4.52
N PRO A 383 -5.23 -14.59 -5.01
CA PRO A 383 -4.45 -14.57 -6.24
C PRO A 383 -3.23 -15.50 -6.16
N ARG A 384 -2.95 -16.21 -7.25
CA ARG A 384 -1.78 -17.08 -7.39
C ARG A 384 -0.75 -16.53 -8.36
N ALA A 385 -1.18 -15.69 -9.28
CA ALA A 385 -0.32 -15.11 -10.30
C ALA A 385 -0.54 -13.60 -10.39
N PHE A 386 0.47 -12.92 -10.89
CA PHE A 386 0.41 -11.50 -11.23
C PHE A 386 1.12 -11.24 -12.55
N ARG A 387 0.86 -10.09 -13.15
CA ARG A 387 1.65 -9.55 -14.26
C ARG A 387 1.71 -8.02 -14.15
N LEU A 388 2.74 -7.41 -14.72
CA LEU A 388 2.75 -5.97 -14.89
C LEU A 388 1.63 -5.55 -15.85
N SER A 389 0.83 -4.58 -15.45
CA SER A 389 -0.12 -3.91 -16.34
C SER A 389 0.64 -3.01 -17.34
N ASP A 390 0.00 -2.59 -18.43
CA ASP A 390 0.63 -1.62 -19.36
C ASP A 390 0.98 -0.30 -18.64
N ALA A 391 0.13 0.16 -17.72
CA ALA A 391 0.39 1.35 -16.92
C ALA A 391 1.54 1.14 -15.93
N GLY A 392 1.63 -0.03 -15.30
CA GLY A 392 2.72 -0.38 -14.40
C GLY A 392 4.06 -0.49 -15.14
N ALA A 393 4.07 -1.17 -16.28
CA ALA A 393 5.27 -1.26 -17.13
C ALA A 393 5.76 0.13 -17.57
N ALA A 394 4.85 1.03 -17.91
CA ALA A 394 5.19 2.40 -18.28
C ALA A 394 5.70 3.24 -17.08
N ILE A 395 5.13 3.08 -15.90
CA ILE A 395 5.60 3.75 -14.67
C ILE A 395 7.01 3.28 -14.28
N LEU A 396 7.30 1.99 -14.48
CA LEU A 396 8.63 1.42 -14.23
C LEU A 396 9.64 1.67 -15.37
N GLY A 397 9.23 2.38 -16.44
CA GLY A 397 10.12 2.74 -17.55
C GLY A 397 10.39 1.60 -18.54
N LEU A 398 9.61 0.52 -18.50
CA LEU A 398 9.77 -0.66 -19.37
C LEU A 398 9.04 -0.53 -20.71
N ARG A 399 8.10 0.40 -20.80
CA ARG A 399 7.27 0.69 -21.99
C ARG A 399 6.93 2.17 -22.05
N ASP A 400 6.51 2.62 -23.22
CA ASP A 400 5.89 3.92 -23.39
C ASP A 400 4.54 4.00 -22.68
N GLN A 401 4.15 5.22 -22.29
CA GLN A 401 2.85 5.46 -21.67
C GLN A 401 1.72 5.07 -22.63
N PRO A 402 0.72 4.29 -22.18
CA PRO A 402 -0.44 3.99 -23.00
C PRO A 402 -1.19 5.28 -23.35
N VAL A 403 -1.61 5.40 -24.60
CA VAL A 403 -2.42 6.54 -25.06
C VAL A 403 -3.80 6.45 -24.39
N PRO A 404 -4.22 7.48 -23.64
CA PRO A 404 -5.53 7.48 -23.02
C PRO A 404 -6.64 7.45 -24.07
N THR A 405 -7.59 6.53 -23.92
CA THR A 405 -8.82 6.53 -24.73
C THR A 405 -9.80 7.52 -24.10
N GLU A 406 -10.35 8.42 -24.92
CA GLU A 406 -11.34 9.37 -24.44
C GLU A 406 -12.64 8.62 -24.02
N PRO A 407 -13.09 8.77 -22.76
CA PRO A 407 -14.33 8.11 -22.33
C PRO A 407 -15.55 8.72 -23.00
N PRO A 408 -16.66 7.96 -23.14
CA PRO A 408 -17.92 8.45 -23.68
C PRO A 408 -18.43 9.70 -22.95
N THR A 409 -19.31 10.47 -23.56
CA THR A 409 -19.94 11.65 -22.97
C THR A 409 -21.03 11.25 -21.98
N ILE A 410 -21.42 12.20 -21.11
CA ILE A 410 -22.53 12.03 -20.17
C ILE A 410 -23.83 11.82 -20.92
N ARG A 411 -24.70 10.93 -20.42
CA ARG A 411 -26.02 10.69 -20.96
C ARG A 411 -27.10 11.09 -19.96
N LEU A 412 -28.16 11.70 -20.49
CA LEU A 412 -29.36 12.01 -19.73
C LEU A 412 -30.40 10.90 -19.91
N ARG A 413 -31.08 10.52 -18.82
CA ARG A 413 -32.27 9.65 -18.80
C ARG A 413 -33.49 10.36 -18.24
N SER A 414 -34.67 9.75 -18.40
CA SER A 414 -35.90 10.20 -17.77
C SER A 414 -35.76 10.38 -16.26
N GLY A 415 -36.52 11.30 -15.66
CA GLY A 415 -36.48 11.59 -14.22
C GLY A 415 -35.19 12.32 -13.78
N PHE A 416 -34.64 13.15 -14.67
CA PHE A 416 -33.44 13.97 -14.42
C PHE A 416 -32.20 13.16 -14.01
N GLN A 417 -32.08 11.93 -14.48
CA GLN A 417 -30.93 11.08 -14.18
C GLN A 417 -29.78 11.34 -15.16
N LEU A 418 -28.60 11.49 -14.62
CA LEU A 418 -27.33 11.65 -15.34
C LEU A 418 -26.52 10.36 -15.22
N LEU A 419 -26.12 9.80 -16.37
CA LEU A 419 -25.23 8.65 -16.46
C LEU A 419 -23.84 9.16 -16.81
N VAL A 420 -22.93 9.13 -15.84
CA VAL A 420 -21.55 9.56 -16.03
C VAL A 420 -20.66 8.34 -16.22
N PRO A 421 -19.99 8.20 -17.38
CA PRO A 421 -19.09 7.09 -17.64
C PRO A 421 -17.86 7.10 -16.71
N ILE A 422 -17.28 5.90 -16.51
CA ILE A 422 -15.95 5.74 -15.92
C ILE A 422 -14.94 6.53 -16.77
N GLY A 423 -14.00 7.19 -16.10
CA GLY A 423 -12.98 8.02 -16.76
C GLY A 423 -13.33 9.51 -16.85
N ARG A 424 -14.60 9.89 -16.81
CA ARG A 424 -15.05 11.29 -16.77
C ARG A 424 -15.01 11.84 -15.33
N ARG A 425 -13.84 11.81 -14.68
CA ARG A 425 -13.68 12.14 -13.25
C ARG A 425 -13.94 13.60 -12.93
N TYR A 426 -13.43 14.52 -13.76
CA TYR A 426 -13.70 15.95 -13.58
C TYR A 426 -15.20 16.26 -13.67
N GLU A 427 -15.83 15.80 -14.73
CA GLU A 427 -17.27 16.02 -14.96
C GLU A 427 -18.09 15.32 -13.85
N ARG A 428 -17.68 14.12 -13.43
CA ARG A 428 -18.34 13.39 -12.34
C ARG A 428 -18.26 14.15 -11.02
N PHE A 429 -17.12 14.76 -10.71
CA PHE A 429 -16.97 15.60 -9.54
C PHE A 429 -17.91 16.81 -9.60
N GLN A 430 -18.01 17.48 -10.76
CA GLN A 430 -18.93 18.62 -10.94
C GLN A 430 -20.41 18.18 -10.84
N VAL A 431 -20.77 17.04 -11.44
CA VAL A 431 -22.13 16.46 -11.31
C VAL A 431 -22.43 16.15 -9.85
N GLY A 432 -21.50 15.60 -9.09
CA GLY A 432 -21.69 15.29 -7.66
C GLY A 432 -21.96 16.51 -6.77
N ARG A 433 -21.63 17.73 -7.23
CA ARG A 433 -21.94 18.99 -6.52
C ARG A 433 -23.39 19.44 -6.71
N VAL A 434 -24.02 19.06 -7.83
CA VAL A 434 -25.35 19.55 -8.24
C VAL A 434 -26.42 18.45 -8.27
N ALA A 435 -26.02 17.18 -8.17
CA ALA A 435 -26.91 16.03 -8.24
C ALA A 435 -26.65 15.06 -7.07
N GLU A 436 -27.64 14.22 -6.79
CA GLU A 436 -27.53 13.17 -5.79
C GLU A 436 -27.02 11.89 -6.45
N TRP A 437 -26.05 11.24 -5.80
CA TRP A 437 -25.57 9.92 -6.18
C TRP A 437 -26.67 8.89 -5.93
N LEU A 438 -26.90 8.01 -6.89
CA LEU A 438 -27.84 6.88 -6.79
C LEU A 438 -27.08 5.56 -6.61
N ASP A 439 -26.19 5.25 -7.56
CA ASP A 439 -25.36 4.05 -7.51
C ASP A 439 -24.10 4.17 -8.38
N SER A 440 -23.22 3.17 -8.23
CA SER A 440 -21.98 2.97 -8.96
C SER A 440 -21.98 1.57 -9.58
N GLY A 441 -21.46 1.44 -10.78
CA GLY A 441 -21.30 0.19 -11.50
C GLY A 441 -20.48 0.44 -12.76
N GLU A 442 -20.89 -0.10 -13.91
CA GLU A 442 -20.28 0.23 -15.21
C GLU A 442 -20.33 1.73 -15.53
N ARG A 443 -21.26 2.46 -14.90
CA ARG A 443 -21.45 3.91 -14.98
C ARG A 443 -21.95 4.40 -13.64
N TYR A 444 -21.66 5.66 -13.33
CA TYR A 444 -22.19 6.33 -12.15
C TYR A 444 -23.54 6.97 -12.47
N ARG A 445 -24.54 6.69 -11.65
CA ARG A 445 -25.88 7.28 -11.78
C ARG A 445 -26.09 8.37 -10.74
N TYR A 446 -26.53 9.53 -11.23
CA TYR A 446 -26.88 10.67 -10.41
C TYR A 446 -28.27 11.15 -10.78
N ARG A 447 -28.95 11.88 -9.89
CA ARG A 447 -30.24 12.52 -10.13
C ARG A 447 -30.20 13.96 -9.67
N LEU A 448 -30.65 14.89 -10.51
CA LEU A 448 -30.95 16.25 -10.09
C LEU A 448 -32.24 16.24 -9.27
N THR A 449 -32.17 16.72 -8.06
CA THR A 449 -33.29 16.82 -7.10
C THR A 449 -33.38 18.24 -6.55
N PRO A 450 -34.53 18.68 -6.04
CA PRO A 450 -34.63 19.98 -5.36
C PRO A 450 -33.61 20.12 -4.24
N ALA A 451 -33.39 19.07 -3.45
CA ALA A 451 -32.41 19.08 -2.37
C ALA A 451 -30.96 19.24 -2.87
N SER A 452 -30.59 18.57 -3.98
CA SER A 452 -29.26 18.72 -4.56
C SER A 452 -29.05 20.10 -5.18
N LEU A 453 -30.08 20.66 -5.80
CA LEU A 453 -30.04 22.01 -6.38
C LEU A 453 -29.98 23.09 -5.28
N GLN A 454 -30.67 22.91 -4.15
CA GLN A 454 -30.57 23.78 -3.00
C GLN A 454 -29.15 23.78 -2.41
N ARG A 455 -28.55 22.61 -2.25
CA ARG A 455 -27.14 22.49 -1.82
C ARG A 455 -26.17 23.16 -2.81
N ALA A 456 -26.44 23.05 -4.11
CA ALA A 456 -25.66 23.73 -5.15
C ALA A 456 -25.76 25.24 -5.03
N LYS A 457 -26.95 25.77 -4.76
CA LYS A 457 -27.23 27.22 -4.54
C LYS A 457 -26.48 27.74 -3.32
N GLU A 458 -26.42 26.99 -2.23
CA GLU A 458 -25.61 27.30 -1.04
C GLU A 458 -24.12 27.38 -1.37
N GLN A 459 -23.63 26.56 -2.32
CA GLN A 459 -22.28 26.62 -2.88
C GLN A 459 -22.10 27.69 -3.96
N ARG A 460 -23.06 28.57 -4.16
CA ARG A 460 -23.09 29.65 -5.19
C ARG A 460 -23.02 29.09 -6.63
N ILE A 461 -23.55 27.91 -6.87
CA ILE A 461 -23.72 27.32 -8.21
C ILE A 461 -25.14 27.69 -8.67
N THR A 462 -25.23 28.50 -9.71
CA THR A 462 -26.50 28.95 -10.27
C THR A 462 -27.03 27.98 -11.31
N ILE A 463 -28.36 27.96 -11.52
CA ILE A 463 -28.99 27.11 -12.54
C ILE A 463 -28.47 27.39 -13.96
N PRO A 464 -28.25 28.66 -14.39
CA PRO A 464 -27.60 28.91 -15.68
C PRO A 464 -26.24 28.20 -15.82
N ARG A 465 -25.41 28.19 -14.76
CA ARG A 465 -24.11 27.43 -14.80
C ARG A 465 -24.31 25.94 -14.92
N VAL A 466 -25.32 25.38 -14.24
CA VAL A 466 -25.67 23.94 -14.37
C VAL A 466 -26.09 23.63 -15.79
N LEU A 467 -26.92 24.47 -16.40
CA LEU A 467 -27.38 24.29 -17.79
C LEU A 467 -26.22 24.37 -18.78
N THR A 468 -25.35 25.38 -18.67
CA THR A 468 -24.15 25.49 -19.51
C THR A 468 -23.27 24.26 -19.38
N PHE A 469 -22.98 23.80 -18.16
CA PHE A 469 -22.21 22.58 -17.93
C PHE A 469 -22.84 21.36 -18.60
N LEU A 470 -24.15 21.19 -18.52
CA LEU A 470 -24.85 20.09 -19.15
C LEU A 470 -24.81 20.19 -20.67
N GLU A 471 -24.93 21.39 -21.24
CA GLU A 471 -24.83 21.62 -22.69
C GLU A 471 -23.45 21.26 -23.23
N ASP A 472 -22.39 21.55 -22.49
CA ASP A 472 -21.00 21.27 -22.89
C ASP A 472 -20.63 19.79 -22.81
N HIS A 473 -21.27 19.01 -21.92
CA HIS A 473 -20.80 17.65 -21.58
C HIS A 473 -21.81 16.54 -21.87
N LEU A 474 -23.06 16.85 -22.22
CA LEU A 474 -24.06 15.85 -22.59
C LEU A 474 -23.90 15.36 -24.03
N GLN A 475 -24.31 14.12 -24.23
CA GLN A 475 -24.51 13.60 -25.58
C GLN A 475 -25.82 14.15 -26.19
N GLY A 476 -25.77 15.36 -26.72
CA GLY A 476 -26.92 16.03 -27.33
C GLY A 476 -27.48 17.18 -26.46
N PRO A 477 -28.48 17.89 -26.97
CA PRO A 477 -29.00 19.09 -26.30
C PRO A 477 -29.75 18.76 -25.00
N VAL A 478 -29.72 19.68 -24.04
CA VAL A 478 -30.56 19.60 -22.85
C VAL A 478 -32.04 19.67 -23.29
N PRO A 479 -32.89 18.69 -22.95
CA PRO A 479 -34.29 18.68 -23.32
C PRO A 479 -35.04 19.93 -22.81
N ARG A 480 -35.95 20.44 -23.64
CA ARG A 480 -36.68 21.67 -23.34
C ARG A 480 -37.40 21.60 -21.98
N HIS A 481 -38.11 20.49 -21.71
CA HIS A 481 -38.84 20.32 -20.45
C HIS A 481 -37.92 20.34 -19.22
N MET A 482 -36.70 19.85 -19.35
CA MET A 482 -35.73 19.89 -18.25
C MET A 482 -35.20 21.30 -18.01
N ARG A 483 -34.91 22.04 -19.08
CA ARG A 483 -34.50 23.46 -18.99
C ARG A 483 -35.58 24.30 -18.31
N GLU A 484 -36.83 24.13 -18.76
CA GLU A 484 -38.00 24.83 -18.19
C GLU A 484 -38.19 24.48 -16.71
N ALA A 485 -38.11 23.20 -16.33
CA ALA A 485 -38.27 22.78 -14.94
C ALA A 485 -37.14 23.30 -14.02
N LEU A 486 -35.89 23.30 -14.49
CA LEU A 486 -34.77 23.87 -13.72
C LEU A 486 -34.89 25.37 -13.55
N SER A 487 -35.34 26.11 -14.60
CA SER A 487 -35.57 27.56 -14.53
C SER A 487 -36.74 27.92 -13.60
N GLN A 488 -37.84 27.15 -13.67
CA GLN A 488 -38.99 27.32 -12.75
C GLN A 488 -38.59 27.06 -11.29
N TRP A 489 -37.79 26.01 -11.06
CA TRP A 489 -37.31 25.74 -9.71
C TRP A 489 -36.41 26.84 -9.19
N ASP A 490 -35.58 27.48 -10.02
CA ASP A 490 -34.73 28.61 -9.61
C ASP A 490 -35.55 29.83 -9.19
N GLU A 491 -36.68 30.09 -9.90
CA GLU A 491 -37.58 31.23 -9.65
C GLU A 491 -38.51 30.99 -8.45
N ARG A 492 -39.06 29.77 -8.30
CA ARG A 492 -40.20 29.50 -7.40
C ARG A 492 -39.89 28.49 -6.30
N GLY A 493 -38.76 27.82 -6.38
CA GLY A 493 -38.41 26.72 -5.48
C GLY A 493 -39.17 25.42 -5.78
N THR A 494 -39.34 24.58 -4.77
CA THR A 494 -40.02 23.27 -4.92
C THR A 494 -41.55 23.47 -4.83
N GLU A 495 -42.21 23.38 -5.98
CA GLU A 495 -43.68 23.56 -6.07
C GLU A 495 -44.46 22.25 -5.84
N ALA A 496 -43.81 21.07 -5.92
CA ALA A 496 -44.45 19.78 -5.69
C ALA A 496 -43.51 18.83 -4.96
N SER A 497 -44.03 18.09 -3.99
CA SER A 497 -43.31 17.06 -3.26
C SER A 497 -44.13 15.79 -3.18
N LEU A 498 -43.43 14.63 -3.30
CA LEU A 498 -44.02 13.32 -3.13
C LEU A 498 -43.44 12.70 -1.87
N HIS A 499 -44.34 12.35 -0.93
CA HIS A 499 -43.99 11.69 0.31
C HIS A 499 -44.59 10.29 0.35
N GLN A 500 -43.82 9.32 0.82
CA GLN A 500 -44.36 8.02 1.20
C GLN A 500 -44.88 8.15 2.62
N ALA A 501 -46.17 8.01 2.80
CA ALA A 501 -46.83 8.18 4.08
C ALA A 501 -47.71 7.00 4.41
N VAL A 502 -47.86 6.69 5.69
CA VAL A 502 -48.83 5.72 6.19
C VAL A 502 -50.13 6.48 6.45
N LEU A 503 -51.25 5.95 5.96
CA LEU A 503 -52.55 6.58 6.09
C LEU A 503 -53.41 5.82 7.09
N LEU A 504 -53.75 6.45 8.20
CA LEU A 504 -54.79 5.96 9.09
C LEU A 504 -56.16 6.38 8.56
N ARG A 505 -57.03 5.42 8.26
CA ARG A 505 -58.44 5.67 7.91
C ARG A 505 -59.37 5.10 8.96
N THR A 506 -60.38 5.86 9.33
CA THR A 506 -61.49 5.42 10.17
C THR A 506 -62.79 5.29 9.37
N THR A 507 -63.74 4.50 9.83
CA THR A 507 -65.01 4.27 9.15
C THR A 507 -65.94 5.49 9.18
N ASN A 508 -65.75 6.41 10.14
CA ASN A 508 -66.50 7.63 10.28
C ASN A 508 -65.72 8.70 11.07
N GLU A 509 -66.15 9.95 10.98
CA GLU A 509 -65.54 11.10 11.63
C GLU A 509 -65.54 11.00 13.18
N ALA A 510 -66.61 10.48 13.80
CA ALA A 510 -66.68 10.38 15.23
C ALA A 510 -65.59 9.43 15.83
N ILE A 511 -65.20 8.40 15.10
CA ILE A 511 -64.10 7.54 15.50
C ILE A 511 -62.76 8.27 15.34
N MET A 512 -62.58 9.03 14.28
CA MET A 512 -61.38 9.83 14.06
C MET A 512 -61.23 10.91 15.16
N GLU A 513 -62.28 11.64 15.48
CA GLU A 513 -62.29 12.64 16.56
C GLU A 513 -61.94 12.00 17.91
N ARG A 514 -62.54 10.82 18.22
CA ARG A 514 -62.23 10.08 19.45
C ARG A 514 -60.75 9.65 19.49
N ALA A 515 -60.18 9.22 18.38
CA ALA A 515 -58.79 8.85 18.30
C ALA A 515 -57.85 10.07 18.49
N LEU A 516 -58.15 11.18 17.83
CA LEU A 516 -57.37 12.41 17.91
C LEU A 516 -57.49 13.13 19.26
N ALA A 517 -58.58 12.91 20.01
CA ALA A 517 -58.74 13.40 21.39
C ALA A 517 -57.72 12.75 22.35
N SER A 518 -57.13 11.63 21.99
CA SER A 518 -56.05 11.00 22.74
C SER A 518 -54.71 11.68 22.41
N GLY A 519 -54.06 12.24 23.41
CA GLY A 519 -52.72 12.83 23.23
C GLY A 519 -51.69 11.86 22.67
N ARG A 520 -51.86 10.53 22.89
CA ARG A 520 -50.97 9.51 22.33
C ARG A 520 -51.15 9.32 20.83
N VAL A 521 -52.35 9.43 20.31
CA VAL A 521 -52.61 9.34 18.86
C VAL A 521 -52.28 10.67 18.21
N ALA A 522 -52.68 11.79 18.83
CA ALA A 522 -52.50 13.11 18.23
C ALA A 522 -51.05 13.48 17.94
N HIS A 523 -50.08 13.09 18.77
CA HIS A 523 -48.66 13.38 18.54
C HIS A 523 -48.01 12.55 17.41
N LEU A 524 -48.61 11.42 17.00
CA LEU A 524 -48.16 10.55 15.92
C LEU A 524 -48.73 11.00 14.57
N VAL A 525 -49.72 11.90 14.57
CA VAL A 525 -50.34 12.45 13.35
C VAL A 525 -49.50 13.61 12.81
N GLU A 526 -49.16 13.50 11.53
CA GLU A 526 -48.40 14.54 10.82
C GLU A 526 -49.36 15.58 10.17
N GLU A 527 -50.41 15.08 9.50
CA GLU A 527 -51.36 15.95 8.79
C GLU A 527 -52.75 15.28 8.75
N ARG A 528 -53.80 16.10 8.81
CA ARG A 528 -55.16 15.63 8.58
C ARG A 528 -55.57 15.89 7.13
N ILE A 529 -55.86 14.83 6.38
CA ILE A 529 -56.23 14.92 4.98
C ILE A 529 -57.75 15.11 4.80
N SER A 530 -58.54 14.42 5.65
CA SER A 530 -60.01 14.47 5.59
C SER A 530 -60.62 14.21 6.97
N PRO A 531 -61.96 14.36 7.14
CA PRO A 531 -62.62 14.04 8.39
C PRO A 531 -62.38 12.60 8.89
N THR A 532 -62.04 11.66 8.00
CA THR A 532 -61.87 10.23 8.31
C THR A 532 -60.45 9.72 7.97
N ALA A 533 -59.49 10.60 7.59
CA ALA A 533 -58.15 10.15 7.22
C ALA A 533 -57.07 11.13 7.70
N VAL A 534 -56.01 10.59 8.31
CA VAL A 534 -54.82 11.33 8.73
C VAL A 534 -53.55 10.65 8.27
N VAL A 535 -52.51 11.41 8.03
CA VAL A 535 -51.16 10.92 7.74
C VAL A 535 -50.44 10.66 9.06
N VAL A 536 -49.82 9.48 9.14
CA VAL A 536 -48.96 9.05 10.24
C VAL A 536 -47.54 8.99 9.71
N ARG A 537 -46.55 9.38 10.51
CA ARG A 537 -45.14 9.22 10.13
C ARG A 537 -44.81 7.75 9.93
N ARG A 538 -44.02 7.48 8.89
CA ARG A 538 -43.72 6.10 8.47
C ARG A 538 -43.14 5.24 9.59
N ASP A 539 -42.26 5.80 10.42
CA ASP A 539 -41.58 5.07 11.47
C ASP A 539 -42.45 4.86 12.73
N ASP A 540 -43.54 5.63 12.87
CA ASP A 540 -44.40 5.65 14.07
C ASP A 540 -45.68 4.80 13.90
N TRP A 541 -45.91 4.13 12.77
CA TRP A 541 -47.11 3.34 12.55
C TRP A 541 -47.30 2.15 13.54
N PRO A 542 -46.24 1.46 14.03
CA PRO A 542 -46.43 0.43 15.05
C PRO A 542 -46.96 1.02 16.36
N GLU A 543 -46.42 2.17 16.80
CA GLU A 543 -46.85 2.89 17.97
C GLU A 543 -48.30 3.40 17.83
N MET A 544 -48.68 3.80 16.61
CA MET A 544 -50.06 4.19 16.29
C MET A 544 -51.04 3.05 16.50
N ILE A 545 -50.70 1.81 16.06
CA ILE A 545 -51.55 0.62 16.29
C ILE A 545 -51.74 0.38 17.80
N GLU A 546 -50.66 0.40 18.58
CA GLU A 546 -50.71 0.23 20.03
C GLU A 546 -51.59 1.30 20.71
N ALA A 547 -51.46 2.56 20.25
CA ALA A 547 -52.26 3.65 20.78
C ALA A 547 -53.77 3.52 20.47
N LEU A 548 -54.11 2.98 19.29
CA LEU A 548 -55.49 2.71 18.88
C LEU A 548 -56.08 1.52 19.66
N GLU A 549 -55.32 0.45 19.90
CA GLU A 549 -55.74 -0.69 20.70
C GLU A 549 -56.10 -0.28 22.14
N GLN A 550 -55.31 0.63 22.75
CA GLN A 550 -55.58 1.16 24.07
C GLN A 550 -56.90 1.97 24.14
N LEU A 551 -57.36 2.51 23.01
CA LEU A 551 -58.64 3.19 22.87
C LEU A 551 -59.78 2.22 22.52
N GLY A 552 -59.51 0.91 22.46
CA GLY A 552 -60.46 -0.13 22.07
C GLY A 552 -60.80 -0.13 20.58
N LEU A 553 -59.88 0.41 19.74
CA LEU A 553 -60.02 0.41 18.28
C LEU A 553 -59.07 -0.61 17.70
N LEU A 554 -59.61 -1.63 17.02
CA LEU A 554 -58.78 -2.60 16.27
C LEU A 554 -58.46 -2.01 14.91
N ALA A 555 -57.19 -1.84 14.63
CA ALA A 555 -56.67 -1.39 13.36
C ALA A 555 -56.08 -2.56 12.57
N ASP A 556 -56.41 -2.62 11.28
CA ASP A 556 -55.81 -3.57 10.33
C ASP A 556 -54.70 -2.85 9.57
N ALA A 557 -53.46 -3.37 9.65
CA ALA A 557 -52.31 -2.81 8.95
C ALA A 557 -52.14 -3.51 7.59
N GLN A 558 -52.88 -3.04 6.59
CA GLN A 558 -52.74 -3.51 5.21
C GLN A 558 -51.47 -2.85 4.60
N ASP A 559 -50.55 -3.67 4.09
CA ASP A 559 -49.34 -3.27 3.36
C ASP A 559 -48.36 -2.33 4.08
N ALA A 560 -48.46 -2.18 5.42
CA ALA A 560 -47.54 -1.33 6.18
C ALA A 560 -46.21 -2.03 6.53
N ALA A 561 -46.09 -3.33 6.25
CA ALA A 561 -44.98 -4.17 6.70
C ALA A 561 -43.94 -4.51 5.59
N GLU A 562 -44.01 -3.94 4.36
CA GLU A 562 -43.01 -4.14 3.31
C GLU A 562 -42.09 -2.92 3.11
#